data_7f76a01428ca59402b71ad39e7ba36de
#
_entry.id   7f76a01428ca59402b71ad39e7ba36de
#
_cell.length_a   1.000
_cell.length_b   1.000
_cell.length_c   1.000
_cell.angle_alpha   90.00
_cell.angle_beta   90.00
_cell.angle_gamma   90.00
#
_symmetry.space_group_name_H-M   'P 1'
#
loop_
_entity.id
_entity.type
_entity.pdbx_description
1 polymer ?
#
loop_
_entity_poly.entity_id
_entity_poly.type
_entity_poly.pdbx_seq_one_letter_code
_entity_poly.pdbx_strand_id
1 'polypeptide(L)'
;TIYVLTRSESRFENNVNFINWDPDSQRLDLSNIPAVDFIINLAGASIDGSRWTNSYKRKILESRLNSTSLLFKEIKKLKQKPSLYIGASATGFYKKNTKVAQVEKDYKGSDFLSDVVAKWEKESNNFMKYGIRTVLLRIGLVLSKDGGVLKKLYPIFKLFLGVPIGSG
;
A
#
# COMPACT_ATOMS: atom_id res chain seq x y z
N THR A 1 0.85 19.81 -10.97
CA THR A 1 1.66 19.88 -9.72
C THR A 1 1.61 18.52 -9.02
N ILE A 2 2.75 18.06 -8.49
CA ILE A 2 2.87 16.81 -7.77
C ILE A 2 3.07 17.10 -6.29
N TYR A 3 2.32 16.39 -5.43
CA TYR A 3 2.46 16.39 -3.99
C TYR A 3 2.83 14.98 -3.53
N VAL A 4 3.88 14.85 -2.72
CA VAL A 4 4.35 13.57 -2.16
C VAL A 4 4.27 13.64 -0.64
N LEU A 5 3.51 12.75 -0.04
CA LEU A 5 3.49 12.61 1.41
C LEU A 5 4.73 11.85 1.88
N THR A 6 5.45 12.41 2.82
CA THR A 6 6.72 11.87 3.33
C THR A 6 6.79 11.93 4.84
N ARG A 7 7.55 11.02 5.46
CA ARG A 7 7.87 11.09 6.90
C ARG A 7 9.00 12.07 7.21
N SER A 8 9.73 12.52 6.18
CA SER A 8 10.74 13.57 6.30
C SER A 8 10.07 14.94 6.38
N GLU A 9 10.86 15.98 6.66
CA GLU A 9 10.39 17.36 6.65
C GLU A 9 9.80 17.78 5.31
N SER A 10 8.84 18.71 5.37
CA SER A 10 8.23 19.29 4.18
C SER A 10 9.27 20.11 3.41
N ARG A 11 9.28 19.97 2.09
CA ARG A 11 10.20 20.69 1.20
C ARG A 11 9.67 20.74 -0.22
N PHE A 12 10.22 21.66 -1.00
CA PHE A 12 10.02 21.72 -2.45
C PHE A 12 11.33 21.35 -3.14
N GLU A 13 11.30 20.37 -4.03
CA GLU A 13 12.48 19.85 -4.70
C GLU A 13 12.07 19.25 -6.05
N ASN A 14 12.81 19.57 -7.13
CA ASN A 14 12.57 19.02 -8.50
C ASN A 14 11.10 19.12 -8.96
N ASN A 15 10.47 20.27 -8.75
CA ASN A 15 9.05 20.53 -9.07
C ASN A 15 8.05 19.61 -8.32
N VAL A 16 8.47 19.00 -7.22
CA VAL A 16 7.63 18.17 -6.35
C VAL A 16 7.51 18.83 -4.98
N ASN A 17 6.29 18.91 -4.47
CA ASN A 17 6.02 19.35 -3.10
C ASN A 17 5.99 18.13 -2.19
N PHE A 18 6.96 18.03 -1.31
CA PHE A 18 6.98 17.02 -0.24
C PHE A 18 6.28 17.58 0.99
N ILE A 19 5.30 16.84 1.52
CA ILE A 19 4.50 17.22 2.67
C ILE A 19 4.74 16.22 3.78
N ASN A 20 5.13 16.72 4.94
CA ASN A 20 5.29 15.87 6.11
C ASN A 20 3.96 15.27 6.55
N TRP A 21 3.97 13.98 6.78
CA TRP A 21 2.86 13.27 7.39
C TRP A 21 3.34 12.18 8.35
N ASP A 22 2.51 11.87 9.32
CA ASP A 22 2.74 10.77 10.25
C ASP A 22 1.43 10.01 10.48
N PRO A 23 1.21 8.90 9.76
CA PRO A 23 0.01 8.08 9.94
C PRO A 23 -0.13 7.47 11.33
N ASP A 24 0.97 7.21 12.02
CA ASP A 24 0.96 6.55 13.33
C ASP A 24 0.48 7.54 14.40
N SER A 25 0.87 8.82 14.32
CA SER A 25 0.36 9.90 15.19
C SER A 25 -0.85 10.65 14.61
N GLN A 26 -1.40 10.17 13.49
CA GLN A 26 -2.56 10.78 12.81
C GLN A 26 -2.35 12.25 12.42
N ARG A 27 -1.12 12.61 12.02
CA ARG A 27 -0.74 13.97 11.65
C ARG A 27 -0.60 14.11 10.14
N LEU A 28 -1.44 14.94 9.55
CA LEU A 28 -1.39 15.40 8.16
C LEU A 28 -2.19 16.70 8.08
N ASP A 29 -1.65 17.71 7.44
CA ASP A 29 -2.34 18.94 7.13
C ASP A 29 -2.32 19.19 5.62
N LEU A 30 -3.51 19.24 5.02
CA LEU A 30 -3.73 19.52 3.61
C LEU A 30 -4.41 20.89 3.40
N SER A 31 -4.53 21.71 4.41
CA SER A 31 -5.27 23.00 4.36
C SER A 31 -4.70 23.97 3.32
N ASN A 32 -3.40 23.93 3.07
CA ASN A 32 -2.68 24.79 2.12
C ASN A 32 -2.52 24.14 0.73
N ILE A 33 -3.10 22.96 0.51
CA ILE A 33 -3.02 22.30 -0.78
C ILE A 33 -4.22 22.71 -1.62
N PRO A 34 -3.99 23.16 -2.86
CA PRO A 34 -5.09 23.40 -3.80
C PRO A 34 -5.79 22.07 -4.14
N ALA A 35 -6.88 22.15 -4.87
CA ALA A 35 -7.58 20.96 -5.33
C ALA A 35 -6.62 19.99 -6.02
N VAL A 36 -6.75 18.71 -5.67
CA VAL A 36 -6.01 17.61 -6.32
C VAL A 36 -6.97 16.77 -7.13
N ASP A 37 -6.55 16.36 -8.32
CA ASP A 37 -7.39 15.61 -9.24
C ASP A 37 -7.40 14.13 -8.88
N PHE A 38 -6.24 13.60 -8.49
CA PHE A 38 -6.02 12.16 -8.25
C PHE A 38 -5.19 11.93 -7.00
N ILE A 39 -5.45 10.79 -6.36
CA ILE A 39 -4.66 10.30 -5.23
C ILE A 39 -4.14 8.92 -5.57
N ILE A 40 -2.85 8.69 -5.32
CA ILE A 40 -2.22 7.36 -5.40
C ILE A 40 -1.65 7.02 -4.03
N ASN A 41 -2.19 5.99 -3.39
CA ASN A 41 -1.75 5.54 -2.07
C ASN A 41 -1.05 4.17 -2.17
N LEU A 42 0.28 4.19 -2.06
CA LEU A 42 1.12 3.00 -2.01
C LEU A 42 1.74 2.77 -0.62
N ALA A 43 1.27 3.49 0.39
CA ALA A 43 1.85 3.46 1.72
C ALA A 43 1.56 2.16 2.47
N GLY A 44 2.59 1.64 3.12
CA GLY A 44 2.50 0.44 3.94
C GLY A 44 3.88 -0.04 4.38
N ALA A 45 3.98 -0.63 5.57
CA ALA A 45 5.22 -1.26 6.02
C ALA A 45 5.55 -2.48 5.14
N SER A 46 6.84 -2.70 4.88
CA SER A 46 7.31 -3.88 4.16
C SER A 46 6.85 -5.15 4.86
N ILE A 47 6.40 -6.15 4.10
CA ILE A 47 6.00 -7.45 4.66
C ILE A 47 7.21 -8.32 5.03
N ASP A 48 8.37 -8.02 4.45
CA ASP A 48 9.63 -8.75 4.62
C ASP A 48 10.69 -7.96 5.40
N GLY A 49 10.30 -6.85 6.03
CA GLY A 49 11.22 -5.96 6.76
C GLY A 49 11.66 -6.51 8.12
N SER A 50 10.99 -7.51 8.68
CA SER A 50 11.36 -8.17 9.92
C SER A 50 10.67 -9.53 10.06
N ARG A 51 11.08 -10.31 11.08
CA ARG A 51 10.42 -11.56 11.43
C ARG A 51 8.96 -11.31 11.84
N TRP A 52 8.05 -12.19 11.45
CA TRP A 52 6.61 -12.08 11.70
C TRP A 52 6.21 -12.41 13.14
N THR A 53 6.65 -11.58 14.08
CA THR A 53 6.14 -11.56 15.44
C THR A 53 4.72 -10.95 15.46
N ASN A 54 4.00 -11.12 16.57
CA ASN A 54 2.67 -10.51 16.72
C ASN A 54 2.73 -8.97 16.58
N SER A 55 3.78 -8.33 17.11
CA SER A 55 3.99 -6.89 16.98
C SER A 55 4.25 -6.48 15.55
N TYR A 56 5.07 -7.23 14.78
CA TYR A 56 5.33 -6.92 13.40
C TYR A 56 4.12 -7.16 12.49
N LYS A 57 3.36 -8.22 12.72
CA LYS A 57 2.08 -8.45 12.04
C LYS A 57 1.11 -7.30 12.26
N ARG A 58 1.01 -6.79 13.49
CA ARG A 58 0.22 -5.61 13.80
C ARG A 58 0.72 -4.39 13.04
N LYS A 59 2.03 -4.12 13.01
CA LYS A 59 2.63 -3.04 12.22
C LYS A 59 2.30 -3.14 10.73
N ILE A 60 2.33 -4.34 10.15
CA ILE A 60 1.94 -4.57 8.74
C ILE A 60 0.49 -4.13 8.51
N LEU A 61 -0.43 -4.48 9.38
CA LEU A 61 -1.84 -4.10 9.28
C LEU A 61 -2.04 -2.60 9.52
N GLU A 62 -1.59 -2.11 10.68
CA GLU A 62 -1.85 -0.74 11.14
C GLU A 62 -1.24 0.30 10.20
N SER A 63 -0.04 0.07 9.65
CA SER A 63 0.57 1.00 8.70
C SER A 63 -0.30 1.27 7.47
N ARG A 64 -1.06 0.28 7.02
CA ARG A 64 -1.98 0.37 5.89
C ARG A 64 -3.29 1.05 6.27
N LEU A 65 -3.87 0.63 7.38
CA LEU A 65 -5.13 1.21 7.86
C LEU A 65 -4.94 2.68 8.26
N ASN A 66 -3.90 2.99 9.05
CA ASN A 66 -3.66 4.34 9.54
C ASN A 66 -3.35 5.31 8.38
N SER A 67 -2.54 4.90 7.39
CA SER A 67 -2.26 5.75 6.23
C SER A 67 -3.50 6.03 5.40
N THR A 68 -4.32 5.01 5.16
CA THR A 68 -5.55 5.14 4.36
C THR A 68 -6.61 5.97 5.11
N SER A 69 -6.80 5.69 6.39
CA SER A 69 -7.76 6.39 7.25
C SER A 69 -7.39 7.87 7.42
N LEU A 70 -6.11 8.18 7.64
CA LEU A 70 -5.64 9.56 7.75
C LEU A 70 -5.86 10.33 6.44
N LEU A 71 -5.50 9.75 5.30
CA LEU A 71 -5.78 10.34 4.00
C LEU A 71 -7.27 10.63 3.82
N PHE A 72 -8.11 9.64 4.08
CA PHE A 72 -9.56 9.80 3.99
C PHE A 72 -10.08 10.92 4.89
N LYS A 73 -9.60 10.99 6.14
CA LYS A 73 -9.95 12.02 7.10
C LYS A 73 -9.63 13.42 6.60
N GLU A 74 -8.46 13.61 5.96
CA GLU A 74 -8.06 14.92 5.47
C GLU A 74 -8.74 15.26 4.13
N ILE A 75 -8.84 14.30 3.21
CA ILE A 75 -9.49 14.51 1.92
C ILE A 75 -10.97 14.88 2.06
N LYS A 76 -11.68 14.32 3.03
CA LYS A 76 -13.08 14.70 3.26
C LYS A 76 -13.26 16.16 3.69
N LYS A 77 -12.20 16.83 4.18
CA LYS A 77 -12.26 18.26 4.56
C LYS A 77 -12.09 19.20 3.35
N LEU A 78 -11.47 18.71 2.27
CA LEU A 78 -11.23 19.52 1.07
C LEU A 78 -12.57 20.02 0.48
N LYS A 79 -12.61 21.27 0.02
CA LYS A 79 -13.79 21.83 -0.66
C LYS A 79 -14.08 21.10 -1.97
N GLN A 80 -13.06 20.85 -2.75
CA GLN A 80 -13.12 20.07 -3.98
C GLN A 80 -12.49 18.68 -3.73
N LYS A 81 -13.27 17.63 -3.95
CA LYS A 81 -12.80 16.26 -3.80
C LYS A 81 -12.06 15.80 -5.05
N PRO A 82 -11.02 14.98 -4.91
CA PRO A 82 -10.40 14.32 -6.06
C PRO A 82 -11.41 13.44 -6.80
N SER A 83 -11.24 13.31 -8.10
CA SER A 83 -12.10 12.45 -8.94
C SER A 83 -11.75 10.96 -8.81
N LEU A 84 -10.50 10.66 -8.44
CA LEU A 84 -9.98 9.29 -8.44
C LEU A 84 -9.05 9.05 -7.25
N TYR A 85 -9.27 7.92 -6.57
CA TYR A 85 -8.34 7.32 -5.62
C TYR A 85 -7.84 5.98 -6.17
N ILE A 86 -6.53 5.83 -6.30
CA ILE A 86 -5.87 4.56 -6.63
C ILE A 86 -5.17 4.07 -5.37
N GLY A 87 -5.65 2.97 -4.80
CA GLY A 87 -5.04 2.32 -3.65
C GLY A 87 -4.26 1.08 -4.05
N ALA A 88 -3.07 0.90 -3.48
CA ALA A 88 -2.43 -0.40 -3.55
C ALA A 88 -3.27 -1.44 -2.79
N SER A 89 -3.28 -2.64 -3.31
CA SER A 89 -3.77 -3.87 -2.72
C SER A 89 -2.76 -4.98 -3.08
N ALA A 90 -3.07 -6.23 -2.87
CA ALA A 90 -2.14 -7.32 -3.19
C ALA A 90 -2.85 -8.60 -3.60
N THR A 91 -2.20 -9.37 -4.47
CA THR A 91 -2.63 -10.74 -4.82
C THR A 91 -2.68 -11.67 -3.60
N GLY A 92 -2.05 -11.28 -2.48
CA GLY A 92 -2.21 -11.93 -1.17
C GLY A 92 -3.64 -11.92 -0.62
N PHE A 93 -4.58 -11.24 -1.27
CA PHE A 93 -6.02 -11.34 -1.01
C PHE A 93 -6.54 -12.76 -1.23
N TYR A 94 -6.07 -13.41 -2.28
CA TYR A 94 -6.61 -14.66 -2.75
C TYR A 94 -6.16 -15.89 -1.94
N LYS A 95 -6.89 -16.99 -2.14
CA LYS A 95 -6.51 -18.30 -1.61
C LYS A 95 -5.21 -18.76 -2.27
N LYS A 96 -4.27 -19.26 -1.48
CA LYS A 96 -3.02 -19.84 -1.96
C LYS A 96 -3.23 -21.26 -2.47
N ASN A 97 -2.27 -21.74 -3.25
CA ASN A 97 -2.19 -23.13 -3.74
C ASN A 97 -3.45 -23.59 -4.49
N THR A 98 -3.98 -22.74 -5.33
CA THR A 98 -5.06 -23.11 -6.27
C THR A 98 -4.48 -23.34 -7.66
N LYS A 99 -5.00 -24.36 -8.35
CA LYS A 99 -4.68 -24.61 -9.78
C LYS A 99 -5.59 -23.80 -10.72
N VAL A 100 -6.58 -23.12 -10.18
CA VAL A 100 -7.54 -22.31 -10.94
C VAL A 100 -7.07 -20.86 -10.93
N ALA A 101 -7.08 -20.22 -12.09
CA ALA A 101 -6.82 -18.79 -12.21
C ALA A 101 -7.88 -18.01 -11.40
N GLN A 102 -7.41 -17.03 -10.64
CA GLN A 102 -8.27 -16.22 -9.76
C GLN A 102 -8.56 -14.88 -10.40
N VAL A 103 -9.78 -14.41 -10.21
CA VAL A 103 -10.28 -13.14 -10.72
C VAL A 103 -10.76 -12.25 -9.58
N GLU A 104 -11.07 -10.99 -9.88
CA GLU A 104 -11.40 -9.97 -8.87
C GLU A 104 -12.63 -10.32 -8.01
N LYS A 105 -13.54 -11.15 -8.54
CA LYS A 105 -14.76 -11.60 -7.87
C LYS A 105 -14.56 -12.73 -6.87
N ASP A 106 -13.39 -13.37 -6.89
CA ASP A 106 -13.13 -14.52 -6.05
C ASP A 106 -13.00 -14.12 -4.59
N TYR A 107 -13.30 -15.09 -3.72
CA TYR A 107 -13.26 -14.88 -2.28
C TYR A 107 -11.82 -14.77 -1.77
N LYS A 108 -11.67 -14.02 -0.68
CA LYS A 108 -10.38 -13.92 0.02
C LYS A 108 -9.93 -15.28 0.55
N GLY A 109 -8.62 -15.44 0.69
CA GLY A 109 -8.03 -16.55 1.43
C GLY A 109 -8.34 -16.48 2.94
N SER A 110 -7.81 -17.45 3.68
CA SER A 110 -8.01 -17.60 5.14
C SER A 110 -6.76 -17.31 5.96
N ASP A 111 -5.69 -16.83 5.33
CA ASP A 111 -4.44 -16.55 6.02
C ASP A 111 -4.32 -15.08 6.47
N PHE A 112 -3.27 -14.80 7.26
CA PHE A 112 -3.01 -13.47 7.79
C PHE A 112 -2.92 -12.39 6.70
N LEU A 113 -2.25 -12.66 5.56
CA LEU A 113 -2.10 -11.65 4.51
C LEU A 113 -3.43 -11.36 3.83
N SER A 114 -4.25 -12.38 3.59
CA SER A 114 -5.58 -12.17 3.00
C SER A 114 -6.50 -11.35 3.93
N ASP A 115 -6.39 -11.53 5.23
CA ASP A 115 -7.11 -10.70 6.21
C ASP A 115 -6.61 -9.25 6.22
N VAL A 116 -5.29 -9.05 6.16
CA VAL A 116 -4.70 -7.70 6.06
C VAL A 116 -5.22 -6.99 4.81
N VAL A 117 -5.14 -7.66 3.65
CA VAL A 117 -5.56 -7.06 2.38
C VAL A 117 -7.05 -6.75 2.37
N ALA A 118 -7.90 -7.67 2.85
CA ALA A 118 -9.33 -7.45 2.92
C ALA A 118 -9.71 -6.24 3.80
N LYS A 119 -9.05 -6.08 4.95
CA LYS A 119 -9.25 -4.93 5.83
C LYS A 119 -8.77 -3.63 5.17
N TRP A 120 -7.65 -3.67 4.46
CA TRP A 120 -7.11 -2.53 3.74
C TRP A 120 -8.02 -2.08 2.59
N GLU A 121 -8.53 -3.02 1.78
CA GLU A 121 -9.49 -2.74 0.72
C GLU A 121 -10.80 -2.16 1.30
N LYS A 122 -11.29 -2.71 2.42
CA LYS A 122 -12.47 -2.19 3.11
C LYS A 122 -12.27 -0.74 3.57
N GLU A 123 -11.10 -0.40 4.13
CA GLU A 123 -10.79 0.97 4.53
C GLU A 123 -10.71 1.91 3.34
N SER A 124 -10.05 1.47 2.26
CA SER A 124 -9.94 2.24 1.01
C SER A 124 -11.31 2.51 0.35
N ASN A 125 -12.26 1.61 0.48
CA ASN A 125 -13.59 1.80 -0.08
C ASN A 125 -14.41 2.93 0.58
N ASN A 126 -13.95 3.47 1.71
CA ASN A 126 -14.57 4.65 2.31
C ASN A 126 -14.56 5.87 1.39
N PHE A 127 -13.58 5.99 0.48
CA PHE A 127 -13.51 7.09 -0.48
C PHE A 127 -14.74 7.13 -1.41
N MET A 128 -15.33 5.99 -1.75
CA MET A 128 -16.55 5.93 -2.57
C MET A 128 -17.75 6.63 -1.93
N LYS A 129 -17.82 6.70 -0.58
CA LYS A 129 -18.89 7.38 0.13
C LYS A 129 -18.95 8.90 -0.13
N TYR A 130 -17.87 9.45 -0.68
CA TYR A 130 -17.76 10.87 -1.04
C TYR A 130 -17.73 11.09 -2.56
N GLY A 131 -18.22 10.12 -3.33
CA GLY A 131 -18.27 10.20 -4.79
C GLY A 131 -16.92 10.07 -5.48
N ILE A 132 -15.86 9.66 -4.77
CA ILE A 132 -14.53 9.49 -5.31
C ILE A 132 -14.46 8.10 -5.95
N ARG A 133 -14.19 8.03 -7.25
CA ARG A 133 -13.93 6.75 -7.93
C ARG A 133 -12.74 6.06 -7.26
N THR A 134 -12.93 4.85 -6.79
CA THR A 134 -11.91 4.09 -6.08
C THR A 134 -11.47 2.89 -6.91
N VAL A 135 -10.17 2.79 -7.16
CA VAL A 135 -9.54 1.67 -7.87
C VAL A 135 -8.50 1.04 -6.94
N LEU A 136 -8.61 -0.27 -6.73
CA LEU A 136 -7.70 -1.03 -5.87
C LEU A 136 -6.87 -1.98 -6.73
N LEU A 137 -5.56 -1.80 -6.72
CA LEU A 137 -4.64 -2.59 -7.54
C LEU A 137 -4.11 -3.76 -6.71
N ARG A 138 -4.58 -4.98 -6.99
CA ARG A 138 -4.04 -6.21 -6.38
C ARG A 138 -2.71 -6.57 -7.02
N ILE A 139 -1.66 -5.89 -6.57
CA ILE A 139 -0.30 -6.00 -7.11
C ILE A 139 0.29 -7.35 -6.71
N GLY A 140 0.86 -8.05 -7.69
CA GLY A 140 1.65 -9.26 -7.47
C GLY A 140 3.06 -8.96 -6.94
N LEU A 141 3.92 -9.97 -6.99
CA LEU A 141 5.31 -9.82 -6.61
C LEU A 141 6.07 -8.97 -7.65
N VAL A 142 6.49 -7.78 -7.25
CA VAL A 142 7.29 -6.89 -8.12
C VAL A 142 8.75 -7.33 -8.08
N LEU A 143 9.29 -7.63 -9.24
CA LEU A 143 10.69 -8.00 -9.42
C LEU A 143 11.51 -6.78 -9.85
N SER A 144 12.44 -6.36 -8.99
CA SER A 144 13.38 -5.27 -9.28
C SER A 144 14.76 -5.62 -8.74
N LYS A 145 15.80 -5.27 -9.49
CA LYS A 145 17.19 -5.40 -9.03
C LYS A 145 17.53 -4.45 -7.87
N ASP A 146 16.80 -3.36 -7.75
CA ASP A 146 17.08 -2.28 -6.78
C ASP A 146 16.34 -2.49 -5.45
N GLY A 147 15.38 -3.42 -5.40
CA GLY A 147 14.58 -3.66 -4.19
C GLY A 147 13.82 -4.97 -4.18
N GLY A 148 13.12 -5.23 -3.07
CA GLY A 148 12.25 -6.39 -2.91
C GLY A 148 12.99 -7.74 -2.88
N VAL A 149 12.26 -8.79 -3.24
CA VAL A 149 12.75 -10.17 -3.15
C VAL A 149 13.92 -10.46 -4.09
N LEU A 150 13.90 -9.92 -5.31
CA LEU A 150 14.95 -10.17 -6.29
C LEU A 150 16.31 -9.63 -5.82
N LYS A 151 16.34 -8.46 -5.21
CA LYS A 151 17.56 -7.90 -4.61
C LYS A 151 18.16 -8.83 -3.55
N LYS A 152 17.33 -9.51 -2.77
CA LYS A 152 17.77 -10.46 -1.72
C LYS A 152 18.23 -11.79 -2.31
N LEU A 153 17.58 -12.27 -3.37
CA LEU A 153 17.90 -13.56 -3.99
C LEU A 153 19.08 -13.46 -4.95
N TYR A 154 19.25 -12.35 -5.66
CA TYR A 154 20.26 -12.17 -6.68
C TYR A 154 21.69 -12.56 -6.23
N PRO A 155 22.20 -12.14 -5.05
CA PRO A 155 23.53 -12.54 -4.58
C PRO A 155 23.66 -14.06 -4.38
N ILE A 156 22.60 -14.73 -3.91
CA ILE A 156 22.57 -16.17 -3.66
C ILE A 156 22.68 -16.92 -4.99
N PHE A 157 21.89 -16.52 -5.99
CA PHE A 157 21.94 -17.11 -7.32
C PHE A 157 23.28 -16.84 -8.04
N LYS A 158 23.85 -15.64 -7.85
CA LYS A 158 25.17 -15.30 -8.41
C LYS A 158 26.29 -16.19 -7.88
N LEU A 159 26.16 -16.70 -6.66
CA LEU A 159 27.09 -17.64 -6.05
C LEU A 159 26.75 -19.12 -6.35
N PHE A 160 25.83 -19.38 -7.27
CA PHE A 160 25.36 -20.73 -7.62
C PHE A 160 24.72 -21.49 -6.44
N LEU A 161 24.29 -20.80 -5.39
CA LEU A 161 23.65 -21.37 -4.19
C LEU A 161 22.11 -21.33 -4.28
N GLY A 162 21.56 -20.99 -5.44
CA GLY A 162 20.12 -20.97 -5.66
C GLY A 162 19.53 -22.38 -5.65
N VAL A 163 18.47 -22.56 -4.87
CA VAL A 163 17.73 -23.83 -4.79
C VAL A 163 16.24 -23.58 -5.06
N PRO A 164 15.49 -24.56 -5.58
CA PRO A 164 14.05 -24.46 -5.71
C PRO A 164 13.41 -24.22 -4.34
N ILE A 165 12.42 -23.32 -4.28
CA ILE A 165 11.65 -23.06 -3.06
C ILE A 165 10.37 -23.87 -3.14
N GLY A 166 10.18 -24.82 -2.23
CA GLY A 166 9.02 -25.71 -2.22
C GLY A 166 9.07 -26.71 -3.37
N SER A 167 7.98 -26.81 -4.12
CA SER A 167 7.86 -27.71 -5.28
C SER A 167 8.28 -27.08 -6.61
N GLY A 168 8.82 -25.88 -6.58
CA GLY A 168 9.17 -25.12 -7.80
C GLY A 168 8.02 -24.29 -8.33
#